data_05a639d5ea8e95c8ae05cbfa49e3cef4
#
_entry.id   05a639d5ea8e95c8ae05cbfa49e3cef4
#
_cell.length_a   1.000
_cell.length_b   1.000
_cell.length_c   1.000
_cell.angle_alpha   90.00
_cell.angle_beta   90.00
_cell.angle_gamma   90.00
#
_symmetry.space_group_name_H-M   'P 1'
#
loop_
_entity.id
_entity.type
_entity.pdbx_description
1 polymer ?
#
loop_
_entity_poly.entity_id
_entity_poly.type
_entity_poly.pdbx_seq_one_letter_code
_entity_poly.pdbx_strand_id
1 'polypeptide(L)'
;MKAIDAANGKKADCFVALPDLEGPMINSLVSCLAREHQKLDEQILQLALVATRLAANPNDNEVTGHAMEVWEGIRRYLWSHLQIEDELVLTWGEAHHAITGALGETLESERQEMRRLLAGLGSYAGLRGTPRDSRDREGFAKSLLALSRTLATHVERYEDEVLPAIQRCVFHA
;
A
#
# COMPACT_ATOMS: atom_id res chain seq x y z
N MET A 1 -7.42 32.54 -32.71
CA MET A 1 -7.08 32.06 -31.40
C MET A 1 -8.28 31.30 -30.88
N LYS A 2 -8.32 29.96 -31.04
CA LYS A 2 -9.46 29.11 -30.68
C LYS A 2 -9.10 28.39 -29.37
N ALA A 3 -9.96 28.56 -28.36
CA ALA A 3 -9.87 27.85 -27.08
C ALA A 3 -10.09 26.36 -27.31
N ILE A 4 -9.24 25.54 -26.70
CA ILE A 4 -9.36 24.07 -26.67
C ILE A 4 -10.19 23.74 -25.45
N ASP A 5 -11.37 23.18 -25.68
CA ASP A 5 -12.24 22.61 -24.65
C ASP A 5 -11.53 21.41 -23.98
N ALA A 6 -11.32 21.53 -22.68
CA ALA A 6 -10.83 20.45 -21.85
C ALA A 6 -11.92 19.39 -21.69
N ALA A 7 -11.63 18.21 -22.15
CA ALA A 7 -12.47 17.03 -22.06
C ALA A 7 -12.89 16.75 -20.62
N ASN A 8 -14.17 16.68 -20.44
CA ASN A 8 -14.93 16.38 -19.24
C ASN A 8 -14.66 14.93 -18.81
N GLY A 9 -13.61 14.72 -18.00
CA GLY A 9 -13.39 13.48 -17.29
C GLY A 9 -14.42 13.37 -16.17
N LYS A 10 -15.51 12.63 -16.41
CA LYS A 10 -16.43 12.21 -15.35
C LYS A 10 -15.62 11.42 -14.31
N LYS A 11 -15.21 12.08 -13.23
CA LYS A 11 -14.94 11.40 -11.97
C LYS A 11 -16.27 10.74 -11.59
N ALA A 12 -16.24 9.43 -11.46
CA ALA A 12 -17.36 8.71 -10.89
C ALA A 12 -17.54 9.22 -9.45
N ASP A 13 -18.58 10.03 -9.24
CA ASP A 13 -19.06 10.41 -7.92
C ASP A 13 -19.65 9.17 -7.24
N CYS A 14 -18.81 8.28 -6.75
CA CYS A 14 -19.16 7.23 -5.80
C CYS A 14 -18.71 7.62 -4.39
N PHE A 15 -18.88 8.88 -4.00
CA PHE A 15 -18.79 9.29 -2.61
C PHE A 15 -20.16 9.12 -1.94
N VAL A 16 -20.51 7.88 -1.61
CA VAL A 16 -21.44 7.64 -0.50
C VAL A 16 -20.69 8.05 0.76
N ALA A 17 -21.28 8.85 1.64
CA ALA A 17 -20.64 9.18 2.91
C ALA A 17 -20.37 7.88 3.67
N LEU A 18 -19.10 7.54 3.85
CA LEU A 18 -18.66 6.27 4.45
C LEU A 18 -19.29 5.93 5.82
N PRO A 19 -19.68 6.91 6.68
CA PRO A 19 -20.37 6.63 7.93
C PRO A 19 -21.73 5.92 7.78
N ASP A 20 -22.37 6.03 6.63
CA ASP A 20 -23.71 5.48 6.36
C ASP A 20 -23.69 4.11 5.67
N LEU A 21 -22.52 3.45 5.59
CA LEU A 21 -22.42 2.13 4.97
C LEU A 21 -23.12 1.07 5.83
N GLU A 22 -24.09 0.39 5.25
CA GLU A 22 -24.81 -0.71 5.91
C GLU A 22 -23.95 -2.00 5.99
N GLY A 23 -24.26 -2.86 6.94
CA GLY A 23 -23.53 -4.08 7.24
C GLY A 23 -23.16 -4.96 6.02
N PRO A 24 -24.07 -5.24 5.04
CA PRO A 24 -23.74 -6.03 3.87
C PRO A 24 -22.66 -5.40 2.98
N MET A 25 -22.62 -4.08 2.89
CA MET A 25 -21.64 -3.35 2.10
C MET A 25 -20.26 -3.40 2.78
N ILE A 26 -20.20 -3.24 4.10
CA ILE A 26 -18.96 -3.39 4.88
C ILE A 26 -18.40 -4.80 4.74
N ASN A 27 -19.22 -5.84 4.84
CA ASN A 27 -18.77 -7.22 4.64
C ASN A 27 -18.21 -7.46 3.24
N SER A 28 -18.78 -6.83 2.22
CA SER A 28 -18.25 -6.88 0.84
C SER A 28 -16.88 -6.20 0.75
N LEU A 29 -16.69 -5.07 1.40
CA LEU A 29 -15.42 -4.34 1.44
C LEU A 29 -14.35 -5.09 2.22
N VAL A 30 -14.67 -5.66 3.37
CA VAL A 30 -13.78 -6.55 4.13
C VAL A 30 -13.32 -7.72 3.28
N SER A 31 -14.25 -8.37 2.56
CA SER A 31 -13.92 -9.48 1.66
C SER A 31 -13.07 -9.03 0.46
N CYS A 32 -13.24 -7.79 0.00
CA CYS A 32 -12.41 -7.20 -1.03
C CYS A 32 -10.99 -6.97 -0.53
N LEU A 33 -10.82 -6.35 0.65
CA LEU A 33 -9.51 -6.11 1.27
C LEU A 33 -8.76 -7.41 1.52
N ALA A 34 -9.42 -8.44 2.07
CA ALA A 34 -8.78 -9.74 2.28
C ALA A 34 -8.22 -10.35 0.98
N ARG A 35 -8.94 -10.22 -0.15
CA ARG A 35 -8.44 -10.66 -1.47
C ARG A 35 -7.29 -9.79 -1.99
N GLU A 36 -7.30 -8.51 -1.67
CA GLU A 36 -6.22 -7.60 -2.03
C GLU A 36 -4.95 -7.93 -1.24
N HIS A 37 -5.08 -8.26 0.05
CA HIS A 37 -3.96 -8.70 0.88
C HIS A 37 -3.33 -10.00 0.34
N GLN A 38 -4.12 -10.99 -0.10
CA GLN A 38 -3.57 -12.19 -0.74
C GLN A 38 -2.72 -11.88 -1.98
N LYS A 39 -3.12 -10.90 -2.80
CA LYS A 39 -2.30 -10.44 -3.94
C LYS A 39 -1.07 -9.68 -3.48
N LEU A 40 -1.19 -8.93 -2.39
CA LEU A 40 -0.08 -8.18 -1.82
C LEU A 40 0.99 -9.11 -1.27
N ASP A 41 0.63 -10.25 -0.68
CA ASP A 41 1.57 -11.27 -0.22
C ASP A 41 2.50 -11.78 -1.33
N GLU A 42 1.94 -12.07 -2.51
CA GLU A 42 2.74 -12.48 -3.67
C GLU A 42 3.73 -11.38 -4.09
N GLN A 43 3.29 -10.12 -4.06
CA GLN A 43 4.12 -8.97 -4.40
C GLN A 43 5.21 -8.70 -3.34
N ILE A 44 4.90 -8.89 -2.06
CA ILE A 44 5.86 -8.79 -0.95
C ILE A 44 7.00 -9.80 -1.13
N LEU A 45 6.67 -11.05 -1.47
CA LEU A 45 7.67 -12.08 -1.73
C LEU A 45 8.55 -11.73 -2.94
N GLN A 46 7.96 -11.25 -4.04
CA GLN A 46 8.71 -10.80 -5.21
C GLN A 46 9.64 -9.63 -4.85
N LEU A 47 9.14 -8.66 -4.09
CA LEU A 47 9.93 -7.51 -3.64
C LEU A 47 11.14 -7.94 -2.82
N ALA A 48 10.95 -8.84 -1.84
CA ALA A 48 12.02 -9.37 -1.01
C ALA A 48 13.06 -10.13 -1.85
N LEU A 49 12.61 -10.92 -2.84
CA LEU A 49 13.48 -11.70 -3.72
C LEU A 49 14.36 -10.80 -4.59
N VAL A 50 13.76 -9.81 -5.28
CA VAL A 50 14.54 -8.91 -6.16
C VAL A 50 15.48 -8.03 -5.37
N ALA A 51 15.07 -7.58 -4.19
CA ALA A 51 15.91 -6.80 -3.29
C ALA A 51 17.12 -7.59 -2.79
N THR A 52 16.92 -8.86 -2.44
CA THR A 52 18.02 -9.77 -2.02
C THR A 52 19.00 -10.01 -3.17
N ARG A 53 18.50 -10.25 -4.39
CA ARG A 53 19.34 -10.42 -5.58
C ARG A 53 20.15 -9.17 -5.90
N LEU A 54 19.50 -8.00 -5.81
CA LEU A 54 20.15 -6.72 -6.05
C LEU A 54 21.24 -6.43 -4.99
N ALA A 55 20.98 -6.73 -3.72
CA ALA A 55 21.96 -6.59 -2.64
C ALA A 55 23.19 -7.49 -2.86
N ALA A 56 22.99 -8.72 -3.38
CA ALA A 56 24.06 -9.65 -3.68
C ALA A 56 24.86 -9.27 -4.94
N ASN A 57 24.23 -8.59 -5.90
CA ASN A 57 24.80 -8.26 -7.21
C ASN A 57 24.54 -6.78 -7.60
N PRO A 58 25.04 -5.79 -6.84
CA PRO A 58 24.70 -4.39 -7.06
C PRO A 58 25.26 -3.80 -8.37
N ASN A 59 26.19 -4.50 -9.01
CA ASN A 59 26.76 -4.08 -10.30
C ASN A 59 26.05 -4.69 -11.51
N ASP A 60 25.07 -5.57 -11.29
CA ASP A 60 24.31 -6.20 -12.36
C ASP A 60 23.17 -5.29 -12.83
N ASN A 61 23.23 -4.86 -14.08
CA ASN A 61 22.23 -3.97 -14.67
C ASN A 61 20.89 -4.68 -14.95
N GLU A 62 20.92 -5.97 -15.27
CA GLU A 62 19.70 -6.75 -15.52
C GLU A 62 18.93 -6.95 -14.21
N VAL A 63 19.62 -7.30 -13.12
CA VAL A 63 19.03 -7.40 -11.77
C VAL A 63 18.48 -6.05 -11.33
N THR A 64 19.20 -4.96 -11.61
CA THR A 64 18.73 -3.61 -11.28
C THR A 64 17.46 -3.26 -12.06
N GLY A 65 17.44 -3.52 -13.37
CA GLY A 65 16.27 -3.29 -14.22
C GLY A 65 15.05 -4.05 -13.73
N HIS A 66 15.21 -5.35 -13.45
CA HIS A 66 14.13 -6.18 -12.91
C HIS A 66 13.61 -5.68 -11.55
N ALA A 67 14.49 -5.27 -10.64
CA ALA A 67 14.08 -4.71 -9.35
C ALA A 67 13.26 -3.41 -9.52
N MET A 68 13.63 -2.57 -10.50
CA MET A 68 12.87 -1.37 -10.84
C MET A 68 11.48 -1.68 -11.41
N GLU A 69 11.36 -2.68 -12.29
CA GLU A 69 10.08 -3.11 -12.86
C GLU A 69 9.13 -3.61 -11.76
N VAL A 70 9.62 -4.48 -10.88
CA VAL A 70 8.85 -4.99 -9.74
C VAL A 70 8.42 -3.83 -8.83
N TRP A 71 9.33 -2.92 -8.51
CA TRP A 71 9.02 -1.73 -7.71
C TRP A 71 7.91 -0.87 -8.32
N GLU A 72 8.00 -0.54 -9.62
CA GLU A 72 6.99 0.28 -10.30
C GLU A 72 5.61 -0.38 -10.35
N GLY A 73 5.57 -1.71 -10.47
CA GLY A 73 4.33 -2.48 -10.40
C GLY A 73 3.68 -2.35 -9.02
N ILE A 74 4.45 -2.62 -7.96
CA ILE A 74 3.98 -2.58 -6.58
C ILE A 74 3.62 -1.15 -6.15
N ARG A 75 4.42 -0.16 -6.50
CA ARG A 75 4.17 1.24 -6.13
C ARG A 75 2.79 1.73 -6.55
N ARG A 76 2.38 1.42 -7.79
CA ARG A 76 1.07 1.83 -8.30
C ARG A 76 -0.08 1.14 -7.59
N TYR A 77 0.08 -0.15 -7.33
CA TYR A 77 -0.91 -0.95 -6.63
C TYR A 77 -1.05 -0.50 -5.17
N LEU A 78 0.07 -0.39 -4.46
CA LEU A 78 0.10 -0.05 -3.04
C LEU A 78 -0.48 1.33 -2.75
N TRP A 79 -0.26 2.31 -3.63
CA TRP A 79 -0.82 3.64 -3.45
C TRP A 79 -2.36 3.63 -3.43
N SER A 80 -2.99 2.92 -4.38
CA SER A 80 -4.45 2.80 -4.42
C SER A 80 -5.00 1.96 -3.26
N HIS A 81 -4.28 0.91 -2.85
CA HIS A 81 -4.64 0.07 -1.73
C HIS A 81 -4.66 0.85 -0.41
N LEU A 82 -3.61 1.59 -0.11
CA LEU A 82 -3.54 2.43 1.09
C LEU A 82 -4.62 3.51 1.13
N GLN A 83 -5.01 4.07 -0.03
CA GLN A 83 -6.12 5.02 -0.08
C GLN A 83 -7.46 4.37 0.31
N ILE A 84 -7.74 3.17 -0.18
CA ILE A 84 -8.97 2.43 0.16
C ILE A 84 -9.00 2.13 1.66
N GLU A 85 -7.87 1.73 2.23
CA GLU A 85 -7.77 1.49 3.67
C GLU A 85 -7.96 2.76 4.49
N ASP A 86 -7.35 3.87 4.09
CA ASP A 86 -7.52 5.16 4.77
C ASP A 86 -8.99 5.57 4.83
N GLU A 87 -9.70 5.46 3.71
CA GLU A 87 -11.11 5.83 3.64
C GLU A 87 -12.01 4.86 4.40
N LEU A 88 -11.79 3.55 4.25
CA LEU A 88 -12.66 2.53 4.79
C LEU A 88 -12.38 2.23 6.26
N VAL A 89 -11.13 1.95 6.59
CA VAL A 89 -10.77 1.39 7.89
C VAL A 89 -10.65 2.48 8.92
N LEU A 90 -9.96 3.58 8.63
CA LEU A 90 -9.86 4.66 9.61
C LEU A 90 -11.17 5.40 9.74
N THR A 91 -11.74 5.87 8.62
CA THR A 91 -12.93 6.71 8.71
C THR A 91 -14.13 5.93 9.25
N TRP A 92 -14.40 4.73 8.70
CA TRP A 92 -15.51 3.92 9.16
C TRP A 92 -15.22 3.23 10.50
N GLY A 93 -14.05 2.63 10.63
CA GLY A 93 -13.65 1.90 11.83
C GLY A 93 -13.58 2.77 13.09
N GLU A 94 -13.10 4.00 12.98
CA GLU A 94 -13.09 4.97 14.06
C GLU A 94 -14.50 5.46 14.39
N ALA A 95 -15.30 5.82 13.37
CA ALA A 95 -16.67 6.29 13.57
C ALA A 95 -17.56 5.27 14.29
N HIS A 96 -17.32 3.98 14.10
CA HIS A 96 -18.06 2.88 14.72
C HIS A 96 -17.34 2.24 15.91
N HIS A 97 -16.25 2.84 16.38
CA HIS A 97 -15.43 2.32 17.50
C HIS A 97 -14.89 0.90 17.28
N ALA A 98 -14.81 0.42 16.03
CA ALA A 98 -14.19 -0.85 15.69
C ALA A 98 -12.66 -0.79 15.80
N ILE A 99 -12.09 0.37 15.48
CA ILE A 99 -10.66 0.68 15.62
C ILE A 99 -10.51 1.69 16.74
N THR A 100 -9.85 1.31 17.83
CA THR A 100 -9.75 2.14 19.04
C THR A 100 -8.30 2.26 19.53
N GLY A 101 -8.00 3.40 20.16
CA GLY A 101 -6.81 3.60 20.99
C GLY A 101 -5.51 3.09 20.36
N ALA A 102 -4.88 2.14 21.03
CA ALA A 102 -3.56 1.62 20.64
C ALA A 102 -3.51 0.99 19.25
N LEU A 103 -4.59 0.35 18.76
CA LEU A 103 -4.62 -0.21 17.42
C LEU A 103 -4.60 0.91 16.37
N GLY A 104 -5.40 1.97 16.54
CA GLY A 104 -5.41 3.13 15.65
C GLY A 104 -4.05 3.83 15.57
N GLU A 105 -3.40 4.06 16.73
CA GLU A 105 -2.06 4.63 16.80
C GLU A 105 -1.02 3.76 16.08
N THR A 106 -1.11 2.44 16.23
CA THR A 106 -0.21 1.49 15.58
C THR A 106 -0.38 1.52 14.06
N LEU A 107 -1.62 1.50 13.57
CA LEU A 107 -1.92 1.57 12.14
C LEU A 107 -1.43 2.88 11.52
N GLU A 108 -1.62 4.00 12.19
CA GLU A 108 -1.13 5.30 11.71
C GLU A 108 0.41 5.33 11.66
N SER A 109 1.08 4.78 12.67
CA SER A 109 2.55 4.66 12.68
C SER A 109 3.07 3.81 11.52
N GLU A 110 2.46 2.65 11.25
CA GLU A 110 2.82 1.78 10.13
C GLU A 110 2.62 2.48 8.78
N ARG A 111 1.54 3.21 8.60
CA ARG A 111 1.28 3.98 7.39
C ARG A 111 2.29 5.10 7.17
N GLN A 112 2.63 5.82 8.22
CA GLN A 112 3.66 6.87 8.13
C GLN A 112 5.00 6.27 7.71
N GLU A 113 5.37 5.11 8.24
CA GLU A 113 6.59 4.40 7.84
C GLU A 113 6.51 3.92 6.38
N MET A 114 5.38 3.35 5.95
CA MET A 114 5.19 2.97 4.55
C MET A 114 5.29 4.17 3.60
N ARG A 115 4.63 5.29 3.92
CA ARG A 115 4.73 6.53 3.13
C ARG A 115 6.16 7.05 3.07
N ARG A 116 6.90 6.98 4.17
CA ARG A 116 8.32 7.36 4.23
C ARG A 116 9.18 6.48 3.33
N LEU A 117 8.98 5.17 3.37
CA LEU A 117 9.70 4.21 2.52
C LEU A 117 9.35 4.40 1.04
N LEU A 118 8.07 4.60 0.71
CA LEU A 118 7.61 4.89 -0.65
C LEU A 118 8.25 6.17 -1.21
N ALA A 119 8.29 7.24 -0.42
CA ALA A 119 8.92 8.49 -0.80
C ALA A 119 10.45 8.32 -1.01
N GLY A 120 11.11 7.59 -0.10
CA GLY A 120 12.54 7.26 -0.22
C GLY A 120 12.84 6.46 -1.48
N LEU A 121 12.07 5.40 -1.74
CA LEU A 121 12.20 4.58 -2.96
C LEU A 121 11.92 5.40 -4.23
N GLY A 122 10.93 6.30 -4.19
CA GLY A 122 10.66 7.23 -5.28
C GLY A 122 11.84 8.13 -5.63
N SER A 123 12.70 8.47 -4.67
CA SER A 123 13.90 9.26 -4.93
C SER A 123 14.96 8.54 -5.75
N TYR A 124 15.05 7.21 -5.63
CA TYR A 124 15.94 6.41 -6.49
C TYR A 124 15.39 6.25 -7.92
N ALA A 125 14.06 6.19 -8.06
CA ALA A 125 13.37 5.99 -9.34
C ALA A 125 13.02 7.31 -10.05
N GLY A 126 12.84 8.41 -9.32
CA GLY A 126 12.00 9.53 -9.75
C GLY A 126 12.67 10.64 -10.52
N LEU A 127 13.97 10.80 -10.54
CA LEU A 127 14.60 11.94 -11.22
C LEU A 127 15.52 11.56 -12.39
N ARG A 128 15.94 10.32 -12.52
CA ARG A 128 16.87 9.88 -13.59
C ARG A 128 16.76 8.38 -13.97
N GLY A 129 15.67 7.69 -13.70
CA GLY A 129 15.32 6.42 -14.32
C GLY A 129 15.93 5.15 -13.74
N THR A 130 17.10 5.17 -13.11
CA THR A 130 17.72 4.00 -12.48
C THR A 130 18.76 4.42 -11.43
N PRO A 131 18.97 3.62 -10.37
CA PRO A 131 20.08 3.82 -9.43
C PRO A 131 21.43 3.83 -10.17
N ARG A 132 22.22 4.89 -9.95
CA ARG A 132 23.36 5.23 -10.80
C ARG A 132 24.60 4.40 -10.56
N ASP A 133 24.90 4.12 -9.32
CA ASP A 133 26.09 3.41 -8.90
C ASP A 133 25.77 2.28 -7.91
N SER A 134 26.77 1.50 -7.52
CA SER A 134 26.59 0.37 -6.62
C SER A 134 26.05 0.79 -5.25
N ARG A 135 26.41 1.97 -4.75
CA ARG A 135 25.96 2.49 -3.46
C ARG A 135 24.47 2.86 -3.49
N ASP A 136 24.04 3.52 -4.57
CA ASP A 136 22.62 3.82 -4.80
C ASP A 136 21.80 2.53 -4.89
N ARG A 137 22.31 1.51 -5.57
CA ARG A 137 21.65 0.21 -5.74
C ARG A 137 21.56 -0.58 -4.44
N GLU A 138 22.61 -0.55 -3.62
CA GLU A 138 22.58 -1.12 -2.28
C GLU A 138 21.54 -0.39 -1.39
N GLY A 139 21.49 0.94 -1.45
CA GLY A 139 20.52 1.76 -0.75
C GLY A 139 19.09 1.43 -1.18
N PHE A 140 18.88 1.30 -2.49
CA PHE A 140 17.60 0.90 -3.07
C PHE A 140 17.18 -0.50 -2.62
N ALA A 141 18.09 -1.49 -2.68
CA ALA A 141 17.84 -2.85 -2.19
C ALA A 141 17.45 -2.90 -0.71
N LYS A 142 18.17 -2.15 0.15
CA LYS A 142 17.84 -2.05 1.57
C LYS A 142 16.45 -1.46 1.81
N SER A 143 16.08 -0.43 1.04
CA SER A 143 14.77 0.21 1.14
C SER A 143 13.64 -0.72 0.66
N LEU A 144 13.85 -1.50 -0.40
CA LEU A 144 12.91 -2.53 -0.86
C LEU A 144 12.70 -3.63 0.19
N LEU A 145 13.78 -4.11 0.82
CA LEU A 145 13.69 -5.09 1.92
C LEU A 145 12.97 -4.52 3.15
N ALA A 146 13.21 -3.26 3.49
CA ALA A 146 12.49 -2.60 4.57
C ALA A 146 11.01 -2.52 4.25
N LEU A 147 10.64 -2.08 3.04
CA LEU A 147 9.25 -2.00 2.60
C LEU A 147 8.57 -3.37 2.61
N SER A 148 9.22 -4.43 2.10
CA SER A 148 8.63 -5.77 2.11
C SER A 148 8.31 -6.28 3.53
N ARG A 149 9.18 -6.00 4.51
CA ARG A 149 8.94 -6.37 5.91
C ARG A 149 7.80 -5.56 6.53
N THR A 150 7.77 -4.25 6.30
CA THR A 150 6.70 -3.38 6.81
C THR A 150 5.35 -3.80 6.24
N LEU A 151 5.28 -4.11 4.93
CA LEU A 151 4.06 -4.61 4.29
C LEU A 151 3.62 -5.97 4.83
N ALA A 152 4.54 -6.91 5.08
CA ALA A 152 4.20 -8.20 5.65
C ALA A 152 3.58 -8.06 7.05
N THR A 153 4.19 -7.24 7.92
CA THR A 153 3.64 -6.94 9.24
C THR A 153 2.28 -6.26 9.17
N HIS A 154 2.09 -5.36 8.20
CA HIS A 154 0.83 -4.67 7.97
C HIS A 154 -0.29 -5.63 7.54
N VAL A 155 -0.05 -6.51 6.57
CA VAL A 155 -1.02 -7.52 6.13
C VAL A 155 -1.40 -8.45 7.29
N GLU A 156 -0.41 -8.99 8.02
CA GLU A 156 -0.63 -9.85 9.18
C GLU A 156 -1.53 -9.15 10.22
N ARG A 157 -1.24 -7.89 10.55
CA ARG A 157 -2.06 -7.12 11.51
C ARG A 157 -3.47 -6.89 11.02
N TYR A 158 -3.65 -6.60 9.74
CA TYR A 158 -4.98 -6.42 9.18
C TYR A 158 -5.81 -7.68 9.26
N GLU A 159 -5.23 -8.83 8.94
CA GLU A 159 -5.93 -10.12 8.98
C GLU A 159 -6.24 -10.57 10.41
N ASP A 160 -5.32 -10.36 11.34
CA ASP A 160 -5.43 -10.85 12.70
C ASP A 160 -6.23 -9.90 13.64
N GLU A 161 -6.16 -8.60 13.44
CA GLU A 161 -6.74 -7.63 14.36
C GLU A 161 -7.81 -6.75 13.73
N VAL A 162 -7.54 -6.15 12.55
CA VAL A 162 -8.39 -5.10 11.97
C VAL A 162 -9.67 -5.67 11.35
N LEU A 163 -9.55 -6.60 10.41
CA LEU A 163 -10.71 -7.18 9.74
C LEU A 163 -11.64 -7.90 10.72
N PRO A 164 -11.15 -8.68 11.70
CA PRO A 164 -12.00 -9.25 12.73
C PRO A 164 -12.67 -8.19 13.63
N ALA A 165 -12.02 -7.07 13.94
CA ALA A 165 -12.61 -5.99 14.72
C ALA A 165 -13.78 -5.34 13.98
N ILE A 166 -13.60 -5.04 12.69
CA ILE A 166 -14.66 -4.49 11.83
C ILE A 166 -15.83 -5.46 11.73
N GLN A 167 -15.56 -6.74 11.47
CA GLN A 167 -16.61 -7.78 11.37
C GLN A 167 -17.44 -7.89 12.66
N ARG A 168 -16.78 -7.92 13.83
CA ARG A 168 -17.50 -7.95 15.12
C ARG A 168 -18.42 -6.75 15.28
N CYS A 169 -17.98 -5.56 14.89
CA CYS A 169 -18.79 -4.35 14.99
C CYS A 169 -20.03 -4.43 14.10
N VAL A 170 -19.90 -4.95 12.86
CA VAL A 170 -21.03 -5.12 11.92
C VAL A 170 -22.08 -6.13 12.42
N PHE A 171 -21.66 -7.19 13.12
CA PHE A 171 -22.59 -8.23 13.60
C PHE A 171 -23.31 -7.84 14.90
N HIS A 172 -22.88 -6.80 15.58
CA HIS A 172 -23.45 -6.34 16.85
C HIS A 172 -24.18 -5.00 16.76
N ALA A 173 -24.20 -4.38 15.59
CA ALA A 173 -24.95 -3.17 15.28
C ALA A 173 -26.35 -3.52 14.72
#